data_66c8c0b014cbc51a1c584f84a61eeb62
#
_entry.id   66c8c0b014cbc51a1c584f84a61eeb62
#
_cell.length_a   1.000
_cell.length_b   1.000
_cell.length_c   1.000
_cell.angle_alpha   90.00
_cell.angle_beta   90.00
_cell.angle_gamma   90.00
#
_symmetry.space_group_name_H-M   'P 1'
#
loop_
_entity.id
_entity.type
_entity.pdbx_description
1 polymer ?
#
loop_
_entity_poly.entity_id
_entity_poly.type
_entity_poly.pdbx_seq_one_letter_code
_entity_poly.pdbx_strand_id
1 'polypeptide(L)'
;RIFFLFLIMTSMTVVAQESIPQDTTLYLNGRKIIIKEHDGKIKVKMYEAKADNDTIENTQVFEGVYLDGRSIERTTTVSVPFVKKKKGYYRFDPHYPAIYFGFNKLASNTFQYSAKVPQLGSKSWEWGINLFNTGVAITRNNHWGLTTTLGLARIVYKLDDNYGFEKVDGITVCRQAEDVDYQKSWLRYWAFRLPVSLEWQTKFGSRRAFIAAGPEVEWRVGVKSRAKYDDKKHTLSSKLNTHPLGMNLLLQAGYGCLGFNARFALTSLFEKNKGPELYPASIGIGWYW
;
A
#
# COMPACT_ATOMS: atom_id res chain seq x y z
N ARG A 1 -7.97 -24.17 11.07
CA ARG A 1 -7.20 -23.46 12.16
C ARG A 1 -6.93 -21.97 11.86
N ILE A 2 -7.49 -21.40 10.80
CA ILE A 2 -7.36 -19.95 10.47
C ILE A 2 -8.61 -19.16 10.89
N PHE A 3 -9.66 -19.83 11.37
CA PHE A 3 -10.92 -19.20 11.81
C PHE A 3 -10.88 -18.67 13.25
N PHE A 4 -9.79 -18.86 14.00
CA PHE A 4 -9.70 -18.50 15.41
C PHE A 4 -9.12 -17.12 15.70
N LEU A 5 -8.60 -16.41 14.71
CA LEU A 5 -8.00 -15.07 14.93
C LEU A 5 -8.98 -13.92 14.71
N PHE A 6 -10.18 -14.18 14.21
CA PHE A 6 -11.21 -13.15 13.99
C PHE A 6 -12.24 -13.05 15.13
N LEU A 7 -12.18 -13.94 16.12
CA LEU A 7 -13.18 -14.04 17.20
C LEU A 7 -12.75 -13.42 18.53
N ILE A 8 -11.61 -12.74 18.60
CA ILE A 8 -11.15 -12.07 19.84
C ILE A 8 -11.48 -10.57 19.88
N MET A 9 -12.17 -10.04 18.88
CA MET A 9 -12.58 -8.61 18.85
C MET A 9 -14.01 -8.31 19.29
N THR A 10 -14.75 -9.30 19.79
CA THR A 10 -16.15 -9.06 20.19
C THR A 10 -16.45 -9.63 21.56
N SER A 11 -15.84 -9.08 22.62
CA SER A 11 -16.43 -9.15 23.95
C SER A 11 -15.71 -8.22 24.93
N MET A 12 -15.94 -6.92 24.80
CA MET A 12 -15.88 -6.00 25.93
C MET A 12 -17.19 -5.24 25.97
N THR A 13 -18.19 -5.84 26.60
CA THR A 13 -19.35 -5.10 27.09
C THR A 13 -18.92 -4.36 28.35
N VAL A 14 -18.52 -3.11 28.18
CA VAL A 14 -18.39 -2.16 29.29
C VAL A 14 -19.79 -1.67 29.61
N VAL A 15 -20.25 -1.93 30.81
CA VAL A 15 -21.44 -1.31 31.36
C VAL A 15 -21.17 0.17 31.51
N ALA A 16 -21.76 0.97 30.63
CA ALA A 16 -21.67 2.44 30.69
C ALA A 16 -22.61 2.96 31.77
N GLN A 17 -22.05 3.66 32.74
CA GLN A 17 -22.80 4.51 33.65
C GLN A 17 -23.17 5.78 32.86
N GLU A 18 -24.46 6.02 32.63
CA GLU A 18 -24.94 7.20 31.92
C GLU A 18 -24.58 8.48 32.70
N SER A 19 -23.58 9.19 32.23
CA SER A 19 -23.35 10.58 32.61
C SER A 19 -24.17 11.47 31.68
N ILE A 20 -24.93 12.40 32.26
CA ILE A 20 -25.76 13.38 31.53
C ILE A 20 -24.82 14.22 30.65
N PRO A 21 -24.98 14.22 29.32
CA PRO A 21 -24.08 14.96 28.44
C PRO A 21 -24.29 16.46 28.63
N GLN A 22 -23.29 17.17 29.09
CA GLN A 22 -23.33 18.64 29.23
C GLN A 22 -22.76 19.26 27.95
N ASP A 23 -23.65 19.55 26.98
CA ASP A 23 -23.28 20.24 25.75
C ASP A 23 -23.29 21.77 25.98
N THR A 24 -22.15 22.42 25.78
CA THR A 24 -22.02 23.90 25.90
C THR A 24 -21.74 24.50 24.53
N THR A 25 -22.53 25.49 24.12
CA THR A 25 -22.31 26.25 22.89
C THR A 25 -21.89 27.68 23.23
N LEU A 26 -20.76 28.10 22.71
CA LEU A 26 -20.23 29.47 22.88
C LEU A 26 -20.12 30.15 21.51
N TYR A 27 -20.38 31.45 21.48
CA TYR A 27 -20.19 32.32 20.32
C TYR A 27 -19.08 33.32 20.63
N LEU A 28 -18.01 33.29 19.86
CA LEU A 28 -16.86 34.15 20.03
C LEU A 28 -16.32 34.62 18.67
N ASN A 29 -16.25 35.96 18.49
CA ASN A 29 -15.68 36.56 17.26
C ASN A 29 -16.25 35.97 15.95
N GLY A 30 -17.56 35.80 15.85
CA GLY A 30 -18.20 35.25 14.67
C GLY A 30 -18.00 33.74 14.47
N ARG A 31 -17.52 33.03 15.51
CA ARG A 31 -17.37 31.58 15.50
C ARG A 31 -18.30 30.93 16.53
N LYS A 32 -18.91 29.82 16.13
CA LYS A 32 -19.70 28.94 17.01
C LYS A 32 -18.77 27.82 17.50
N ILE A 33 -18.62 27.72 18.81
CA ILE A 33 -17.80 26.67 19.46
C ILE A 33 -18.77 25.77 20.23
N ILE A 34 -18.77 24.50 19.91
CA ILE A 34 -19.56 23.47 20.60
C ILE A 34 -18.60 22.60 21.40
N ILE A 35 -18.80 22.55 22.70
CA ILE A 35 -18.05 21.71 23.63
C ILE A 35 -19.00 20.61 24.10
N LYS A 36 -18.61 19.36 23.86
CA LYS A 36 -19.33 18.18 24.30
C LYS A 36 -18.45 17.36 25.23
N GLU A 37 -18.97 17.02 26.39
CA GLU A 37 -18.34 16.11 27.31
C GLU A 37 -19.09 14.77 27.32
N HIS A 38 -18.36 13.70 27.12
CA HIS A 38 -18.89 12.34 27.19
C HIS A 38 -17.78 11.40 27.64
N ASP A 39 -18.03 10.63 28.70
CA ASP A 39 -17.08 9.66 29.30
C ASP A 39 -15.70 10.24 29.62
N GLY A 40 -15.63 11.42 30.23
CA GLY A 40 -14.38 12.08 30.56
C GLY A 40 -13.58 12.58 29.35
N LYS A 41 -14.18 12.56 28.15
CA LYS A 41 -13.59 13.09 26.92
C LYS A 41 -14.30 14.40 26.56
N ILE A 42 -13.51 15.45 26.40
CA ILE A 42 -14.03 16.74 25.92
C ILE A 42 -13.80 16.84 24.43
N LYS A 43 -14.87 16.94 23.68
CA LYS A 43 -14.86 17.16 22.23
C LYS A 43 -15.20 18.62 21.94
N VAL A 44 -14.29 19.33 21.28
CA VAL A 44 -14.48 20.73 20.89
C VAL A 44 -14.64 20.81 19.37
N LYS A 45 -15.73 21.37 18.91
CA LYS A 45 -15.98 21.68 17.50
C LYS A 45 -16.07 23.17 17.29
N MET A 46 -15.40 23.72 16.31
CA MET A 46 -15.44 25.14 15.97
C MET A 46 -15.95 25.30 14.53
N TYR A 47 -16.92 26.21 14.36
CA TYR A 47 -17.53 26.55 13.08
C TYR A 47 -17.36 28.05 12.80
N GLU A 48 -17.11 28.43 11.56
CA GLU A 48 -17.18 29.83 11.14
C GLU A 48 -18.64 30.20 10.82
N ALA A 49 -19.15 31.28 11.42
CA ALA A 49 -20.42 31.84 11.05
C ALA A 49 -20.26 32.76 9.83
N LYS A 50 -20.98 32.50 8.76
CA LYS A 50 -21.16 33.48 7.67
C LYS A 50 -22.11 34.57 8.07
N ALA A 51 -21.92 35.78 7.54
CA ALA A 51 -22.57 37.02 7.91
C ALA A 51 -24.11 37.11 7.61
N ASP A 52 -24.71 36.03 7.13
CA ASP A 52 -26.17 35.95 6.96
C ASP A 52 -26.78 35.09 8.06
N ASN A 53 -27.84 35.62 8.69
CA ASN A 53 -28.58 35.07 9.83
C ASN A 53 -29.28 33.72 9.58
N ASP A 54 -28.78 32.91 8.65
CA ASP A 54 -29.33 31.60 8.38
C ASP A 54 -28.44 30.50 8.98
N THR A 55 -29.06 29.63 9.77
CA THR A 55 -28.50 28.54 10.56
C THR A 55 -27.97 27.41 9.67
N ILE A 56 -27.14 27.71 8.71
CA ILE A 56 -26.44 26.69 7.94
C ILE A 56 -25.13 26.38 8.68
N GLU A 57 -25.00 25.18 9.16
CA GLU A 57 -23.77 24.62 9.70
C GLU A 57 -22.65 24.72 8.66
N ASN A 58 -21.90 25.81 8.69
CA ASN A 58 -20.85 26.07 7.74
C ASN A 58 -19.54 25.53 8.26
N THR A 59 -18.87 24.81 7.44
CA THR A 59 -17.49 24.35 7.46
C THR A 59 -16.88 24.19 8.85
N GLN A 60 -16.88 22.98 9.37
CA GLN A 60 -16.14 22.62 10.58
C GLN A 60 -14.66 23.00 10.40
N VAL A 61 -14.18 23.96 11.19
CA VAL A 61 -12.81 24.48 11.11
C VAL A 61 -11.87 23.69 11.99
N PHE A 62 -12.40 23.13 13.10
CA PHE A 62 -11.60 22.40 14.07
C PHE A 62 -12.46 21.35 14.79
N GLU A 63 -11.87 20.18 15.02
CA GLU A 63 -12.39 19.18 15.94
C GLU A 63 -11.21 18.64 16.77
N GLY A 64 -11.25 18.82 18.07
CA GLY A 64 -10.25 18.33 19.02
C GLY A 64 -10.89 17.47 20.09
N VAL A 65 -10.22 16.40 20.51
CA VAL A 65 -10.62 15.57 21.65
C VAL A 65 -9.54 15.72 22.73
N TYR A 66 -9.95 16.15 23.92
CA TYR A 66 -9.09 16.29 25.08
C TYR A 66 -9.29 15.08 26.01
N LEU A 67 -8.22 14.42 26.38
CA LEU A 67 -8.20 13.34 27.33
C LEU A 67 -7.13 13.67 28.40
N ASP A 68 -7.50 13.64 29.68
CA ASP A 68 -6.60 13.88 30.82
C ASP A 68 -5.72 15.16 30.69
N GLY A 69 -6.32 16.25 30.23
CA GLY A 69 -5.62 17.53 30.07
C GLY A 69 -4.62 17.59 28.91
N ARG A 70 -4.57 16.57 28.05
CA ARG A 70 -3.74 16.54 26.83
C ARG A 70 -4.61 16.58 25.58
N SER A 71 -4.30 17.49 24.68
CA SER A 71 -4.92 17.55 23.37
C SER A 71 -4.35 16.43 22.48
N ILE A 72 -5.20 15.51 22.05
CA ILE A 72 -4.84 14.49 21.04
C ILE A 72 -5.58 14.87 19.76
N GLU A 73 -4.88 15.54 18.87
CA GLU A 73 -5.36 15.79 17.52
C GLU A 73 -4.99 14.59 16.63
N ARG A 74 -5.99 13.77 16.30
CA ARG A 74 -5.83 12.68 15.33
C ARG A 74 -6.46 13.09 14.01
N THR A 75 -5.62 13.44 13.06
CA THR A 75 -6.07 13.74 11.71
C THR A 75 -5.73 12.57 10.79
N THR A 76 -6.72 11.82 10.36
CA THR A 76 -6.56 10.77 9.34
C THR A 76 -6.79 11.38 7.96
N THR A 77 -5.82 11.24 7.07
CA THR A 77 -5.92 11.72 5.70
C THR A 77 -6.20 10.54 4.78
N VAL A 78 -7.34 10.57 4.09
CA VAL A 78 -7.65 9.64 3.01
C VAL A 78 -7.54 10.39 1.69
N SER A 79 -6.79 9.84 0.74
CA SER A 79 -6.58 10.41 -0.58
C SER A 79 -6.90 9.38 -1.65
N VAL A 80 -7.71 9.80 -2.61
CA VAL A 80 -8.08 8.98 -3.76
C VAL A 80 -7.36 9.52 -4.98
N PRO A 81 -6.75 8.67 -5.84
CA PRO A 81 -6.11 9.12 -7.07
C PRO A 81 -7.08 9.95 -7.93
N PHE A 82 -6.54 10.97 -8.61
CA PHE A 82 -7.26 11.85 -9.56
C PHE A 82 -8.36 12.73 -8.96
N VAL A 83 -8.63 12.66 -7.66
CA VAL A 83 -9.56 13.56 -6.96
C VAL A 83 -8.78 14.76 -6.39
N LYS A 84 -9.22 15.98 -6.69
CA LYS A 84 -8.56 17.19 -6.17
C LYS A 84 -8.64 17.23 -4.64
N LYS A 85 -7.48 17.30 -3.99
CA LYS A 85 -7.38 17.48 -2.54
C LYS A 85 -7.75 18.93 -2.19
N LYS A 86 -8.61 19.15 -1.18
CA LYS A 86 -8.76 20.47 -0.57
C LYS A 86 -7.45 20.82 0.13
N LYS A 87 -6.84 21.97 -0.20
CA LYS A 87 -5.64 22.47 0.47
C LYS A 87 -5.97 22.78 1.95
N GLY A 88 -5.62 21.87 2.85
CA GLY A 88 -5.63 22.12 4.28
C GLY A 88 -4.27 22.64 4.72
N TYR A 89 -4.27 23.64 5.60
CA TYR A 89 -3.04 24.18 6.21
C TYR A 89 -2.43 23.10 7.13
N TYR A 90 -1.14 22.80 6.97
CA TYR A 90 -0.31 21.93 7.85
C TYR A 90 -0.85 20.50 8.11
N ARG A 91 -1.24 19.77 7.07
CA ARG A 91 -1.68 18.38 7.19
C ARG A 91 -0.59 17.43 6.71
N PHE A 92 -0.38 16.31 7.41
CA PHE A 92 0.39 15.19 6.89
C PHE A 92 -0.28 14.63 5.63
N ASP A 93 0.48 14.45 4.56
CA ASP A 93 -0.04 14.07 3.26
C ASP A 93 0.64 12.77 2.81
N PRO A 94 -0.02 11.60 2.91
CA PRO A 94 0.60 10.32 2.57
C PRO A 94 0.97 10.26 1.09
N HIS A 95 2.17 9.75 0.79
CA HIS A 95 2.68 9.65 -0.57
C HIS A 95 2.72 8.20 -1.03
N TYR A 96 1.81 7.85 -1.95
CA TYR A 96 1.87 6.61 -2.74
C TYR A 96 1.66 6.95 -4.21
N PRO A 97 2.34 6.23 -5.13
CA PRO A 97 2.14 6.48 -6.55
C PRO A 97 0.71 6.09 -6.95
N ALA A 98 0.00 6.97 -7.65
CA ALA A 98 -1.29 6.61 -8.24
C ALA A 98 -1.11 5.49 -9.25
N ILE A 99 -0.09 5.61 -10.10
CA ILE A 99 0.33 4.61 -11.08
C ILE A 99 1.86 4.48 -10.97
N TYR A 100 2.37 3.28 -11.09
CA TYR A 100 3.81 3.03 -11.17
C TYR A 100 4.14 1.98 -12.22
N PHE A 101 5.37 2.05 -12.71
CA PHE A 101 5.98 1.08 -13.61
C PHE A 101 7.39 0.76 -13.13
N GLY A 102 7.77 -0.50 -13.21
CA GLY A 102 9.10 -0.96 -12.79
C GLY A 102 9.58 -2.18 -13.56
N PHE A 103 10.88 -2.42 -13.42
CA PHE A 103 11.52 -3.65 -13.86
C PHE A 103 11.68 -4.58 -12.69
N ASN A 104 11.53 -5.88 -12.94
CA ASN A 104 11.57 -6.88 -11.90
C ASN A 104 12.49 -8.04 -12.23
N LYS A 105 12.94 -8.74 -11.17
CA LYS A 105 13.79 -9.92 -11.25
C LYS A 105 13.39 -10.95 -10.20
N LEU A 106 13.70 -12.21 -10.47
CA LEU A 106 13.60 -13.33 -9.55
C LEU A 106 15.00 -13.61 -9.00
N ALA A 107 15.31 -13.07 -7.85
CA ALA A 107 16.63 -13.20 -7.22
C ALA A 107 16.77 -14.49 -6.42
N SER A 108 18.01 -14.84 -6.07
CA SER A 108 18.32 -16.00 -5.23
C SER A 108 18.10 -15.74 -3.74
N ASN A 109 18.20 -14.50 -3.30
CA ASN A 109 18.04 -14.07 -1.92
C ASN A 109 17.33 -12.72 -1.83
N THR A 110 16.82 -12.41 -0.64
CA THR A 110 16.33 -11.06 -0.30
C THR A 110 17.46 -10.03 -0.47
N PHE A 111 17.07 -8.80 -0.86
CA PHE A 111 17.98 -7.67 -1.10
C PHE A 111 18.96 -7.82 -2.27
N GLN A 112 18.85 -8.87 -3.04
CA GLN A 112 19.58 -9.00 -4.30
C GLN A 112 18.72 -8.58 -5.48
N TYR A 113 19.35 -7.94 -6.46
CA TYR A 113 18.73 -7.61 -7.75
C TYR A 113 19.45 -8.33 -8.90
N SER A 114 19.82 -9.58 -8.65
CA SER A 114 20.44 -10.48 -9.64
C SER A 114 19.50 -11.66 -9.92
N ALA A 115 19.32 -12.00 -11.19
CA ALA A 115 18.48 -13.15 -11.54
C ALA A 115 19.18 -14.47 -11.19
N LYS A 116 18.44 -15.39 -10.54
CA LYS A 116 18.87 -16.77 -10.27
C LYS A 116 18.52 -17.72 -11.42
N VAL A 117 17.50 -17.38 -12.19
CA VAL A 117 17.01 -18.18 -13.32
C VAL A 117 17.30 -17.43 -14.62
N PRO A 118 17.42 -18.13 -15.76
CA PRO A 118 17.54 -17.49 -17.05
C PRO A 118 16.37 -16.54 -17.31
N GLN A 119 16.60 -15.25 -17.16
CA GLN A 119 15.56 -14.22 -17.19
C GLN A 119 16.04 -12.99 -17.94
N LEU A 120 15.20 -12.50 -18.85
CA LEU A 120 15.39 -11.23 -19.54
C LEU A 120 14.97 -10.08 -18.63
N GLY A 121 15.87 -9.60 -17.78
CA GLY A 121 15.58 -8.57 -16.78
C GLY A 121 15.09 -7.26 -17.38
N SER A 122 15.61 -6.85 -18.54
CA SER A 122 15.17 -5.66 -19.28
C SER A 122 13.78 -5.81 -19.90
N LYS A 123 13.27 -7.03 -20.04
CA LYS A 123 11.94 -7.33 -20.59
C LYS A 123 10.96 -7.81 -19.53
N SER A 124 11.40 -7.96 -18.28
CA SER A 124 10.57 -8.29 -17.13
C SER A 124 10.12 -7.02 -16.45
N TRP A 125 8.81 -6.86 -16.27
CA TRP A 125 8.22 -5.63 -15.83
C TRP A 125 7.04 -5.84 -14.90
N GLU A 126 6.74 -4.81 -14.14
CA GLU A 126 5.49 -4.69 -13.40
C GLU A 126 4.90 -3.30 -13.60
N TRP A 127 3.61 -3.21 -13.49
CA TRP A 127 2.89 -1.96 -13.31
C TRP A 127 1.81 -2.15 -12.27
N GLY A 128 1.43 -1.08 -11.65
CA GLY A 128 0.35 -1.11 -10.67
C GLY A 128 -0.30 0.24 -10.46
N ILE A 129 -1.47 0.18 -9.85
CA ILE A 129 -2.26 1.33 -9.44
C ILE A 129 -2.58 1.21 -7.96
N ASN A 130 -2.60 2.33 -7.25
CA ASN A 130 -3.07 2.39 -5.88
C ASN A 130 -4.45 3.06 -5.85
N LEU A 131 -5.40 2.39 -5.20
CA LEU A 131 -6.82 2.78 -5.24
C LEU A 131 -7.12 3.94 -4.30
N PHE A 132 -6.50 3.95 -3.14
CA PHE A 132 -6.61 5.02 -2.17
C PHE A 132 -5.36 5.06 -1.28
N ASN A 133 -5.03 6.25 -0.78
CA ASN A 133 -3.94 6.45 0.16
C ASN A 133 -4.52 6.98 1.46
N THR A 134 -4.06 6.43 2.57
CA THR A 134 -4.40 6.95 3.89
C THR A 134 -3.17 7.00 4.77
N GLY A 135 -3.16 7.92 5.72
CA GLY A 135 -2.05 8.05 6.65
C GLY A 135 -2.40 8.89 7.85
N VAL A 136 -1.61 8.71 8.90
CA VAL A 136 -1.74 9.42 10.16
C VAL A 136 -0.38 10.00 10.55
N ALA A 137 -0.36 11.28 10.92
CA ALA A 137 0.83 11.92 11.47
C ALA A 137 1.19 11.29 12.82
N ILE A 138 2.47 11.01 13.03
CA ILE A 138 3.02 10.58 14.32
C ILE A 138 3.56 11.78 15.09
N THR A 139 4.11 12.76 14.37
CA THR A 139 4.73 13.95 14.96
C THR A 139 3.87 15.19 14.78
N ARG A 140 3.91 16.13 15.76
CA ARG A 140 3.15 17.38 15.71
C ARG A 140 3.56 18.30 14.54
N ASN A 141 4.79 18.20 14.08
CA ASN A 141 5.29 18.98 12.93
C ASN A 141 4.92 18.34 11.57
N ASN A 142 4.17 17.24 11.55
CA ASN A 142 3.75 16.50 10.36
C ASN A 142 4.90 16.03 9.44
N HIS A 143 6.11 15.87 9.97
CA HIS A 143 7.22 15.32 9.21
C HIS A 143 7.19 13.79 9.15
N TRP A 144 6.75 13.13 10.22
CA TRP A 144 6.67 11.68 10.29
C TRP A 144 5.24 11.19 10.37
N GLY A 145 4.92 10.13 9.66
CA GLY A 145 3.62 9.49 9.71
C GLY A 145 3.67 8.02 9.30
N LEU A 146 2.62 7.31 9.66
CA LEU A 146 2.33 5.97 9.13
C LEU A 146 1.39 6.13 7.95
N THR A 147 1.69 5.41 6.87
CA THR A 147 0.93 5.46 5.63
C THR A 147 0.59 4.05 5.16
N THR A 148 -0.56 3.91 4.51
CA THR A 148 -0.99 2.66 3.89
C THR A 148 -1.82 2.94 2.65
N THR A 149 -1.88 1.97 1.75
CA THR A 149 -2.69 2.00 0.53
C THR A 149 -3.16 0.59 0.18
N LEU A 150 -4.16 0.49 -0.69
CA LEU A 150 -4.50 -0.77 -1.37
C LEU A 150 -4.11 -0.64 -2.83
N GLY A 151 -3.19 -1.47 -3.28
CA GLY A 151 -2.69 -1.51 -4.65
C GLY A 151 -3.13 -2.75 -5.41
N LEU A 152 -3.25 -2.61 -6.72
CA LEU A 152 -3.39 -3.71 -7.68
C LEU A 152 -2.21 -3.65 -8.64
N ALA A 153 -1.50 -4.76 -8.82
CA ALA A 153 -0.33 -4.85 -9.68
C ALA A 153 -0.43 -6.00 -10.67
N ARG A 154 0.16 -5.79 -11.84
CA ARG A 154 0.40 -6.82 -12.85
C ARG A 154 1.89 -7.05 -12.95
N ILE A 155 2.32 -8.28 -12.73
CA ILE A 155 3.73 -8.68 -12.72
C ILE A 155 3.98 -9.68 -13.85
N VAL A 156 5.07 -9.49 -14.58
CA VAL A 156 5.50 -10.35 -15.70
C VAL A 156 7.00 -10.54 -15.62
N TYR A 157 7.45 -11.78 -15.48
CA TYR A 157 8.84 -12.20 -15.62
C TYR A 157 9.03 -12.88 -16.96
N LYS A 158 9.87 -12.34 -17.83
CA LYS A 158 10.24 -12.98 -19.09
C LYS A 158 11.46 -13.83 -18.89
N LEU A 159 11.37 -15.07 -19.32
CA LEU A 159 12.47 -16.03 -19.28
C LEU A 159 13.25 -15.98 -20.58
N ASP A 160 14.47 -16.44 -20.53
CA ASP A 160 15.44 -16.52 -21.61
C ASP A 160 15.77 -17.98 -21.93
N ASP A 161 16.51 -18.22 -23.00
CA ASP A 161 17.11 -19.50 -23.37
C ASP A 161 16.12 -20.69 -23.39
N ASN A 162 14.91 -20.50 -23.90
CA ASN A 162 13.90 -21.57 -24.05
C ASN A 162 13.44 -22.17 -22.71
N TYR A 163 13.60 -21.43 -21.57
CA TYR A 163 13.16 -21.89 -20.25
C TYR A 163 11.69 -21.60 -19.97
N GLY A 164 11.07 -22.49 -19.18
CA GLY A 164 9.68 -22.36 -18.70
C GLY A 164 9.52 -22.87 -17.28
N PHE A 165 8.49 -22.34 -16.56
CA PHE A 165 8.10 -22.92 -15.28
C PHE A 165 6.99 -23.96 -15.52
N GLU A 166 7.24 -25.16 -15.06
CA GLU A 166 6.32 -26.29 -15.17
C GLU A 166 6.20 -27.03 -13.83
N LYS A 167 5.16 -27.84 -13.69
CA LYS A 167 5.00 -28.73 -12.55
C LYS A 167 5.27 -30.17 -12.99
N VAL A 168 6.36 -30.75 -12.46
CA VAL A 168 6.80 -32.12 -12.70
C VAL A 168 6.78 -32.85 -11.36
N ASP A 169 6.11 -33.98 -11.28
CA ASP A 169 5.99 -34.81 -10.07
C ASP A 169 5.58 -34.04 -8.80
N GLY A 170 4.66 -33.10 -8.98
CA GLY A 170 4.18 -32.27 -7.87
C GLY A 170 5.07 -31.08 -7.50
N ILE A 171 6.27 -30.95 -8.09
CA ILE A 171 7.26 -29.90 -7.82
C ILE A 171 7.30 -28.91 -8.98
N THR A 172 7.32 -27.63 -8.68
CA THR A 172 7.54 -26.58 -9.68
C THR A 172 9.02 -26.52 -10.04
N VAL A 173 9.35 -26.65 -11.30
CA VAL A 173 10.71 -26.56 -11.83
C VAL A 173 10.80 -25.49 -12.91
N CYS A 174 11.99 -24.90 -13.04
CA CYS A 174 12.34 -24.06 -14.18
C CYS A 174 13.27 -24.89 -15.06
N ARG A 175 12.78 -25.34 -16.21
CA ARG A 175 13.57 -26.15 -17.12
C ARG A 175 13.53 -25.64 -18.53
N GLN A 176 14.51 -26.00 -19.32
CA GLN A 176 14.55 -25.77 -20.75
C GLN A 176 13.62 -26.76 -21.45
N ALA A 177 12.91 -26.30 -22.47
CA ALA A 177 12.10 -27.18 -23.29
C ALA A 177 13.00 -28.07 -24.17
N GLU A 178 12.67 -29.35 -24.24
CA GLU A 178 13.44 -30.35 -25.01
C GLU A 178 12.88 -30.54 -26.42
N ASP A 179 11.55 -30.51 -26.54
CA ASP A 179 10.85 -30.88 -27.78
C ASP A 179 10.44 -29.67 -28.64
N VAL A 180 10.51 -28.45 -28.11
CA VAL A 180 9.95 -27.26 -28.76
C VAL A 180 10.80 -26.03 -28.45
N ASP A 181 11.03 -25.20 -29.47
CA ASP A 181 11.70 -23.91 -29.30
C ASP A 181 10.70 -22.80 -28.94
N TYR A 182 10.82 -22.26 -27.73
CA TYR A 182 10.00 -21.14 -27.30
C TYR A 182 10.50 -19.82 -27.91
N GLN A 183 9.70 -19.23 -28.77
CA GLN A 183 9.95 -17.87 -29.26
C GLN A 183 9.95 -16.86 -28.10
N LYS A 184 9.13 -17.09 -27.07
CA LYS A 184 9.02 -16.30 -25.84
C LYS A 184 8.42 -17.14 -24.74
N SER A 185 8.92 -17.00 -23.53
CA SER A 185 8.31 -17.58 -22.34
C SER A 185 8.20 -16.56 -21.22
N TRP A 186 7.21 -16.70 -20.36
CA TRP A 186 6.98 -15.78 -19.25
C TRP A 186 6.15 -16.39 -18.13
N LEU A 187 6.48 -16.00 -16.91
CA LEU A 187 5.66 -16.16 -15.71
C LEU A 187 4.90 -14.87 -15.44
N ARG A 188 3.63 -14.95 -15.15
CA ARG A 188 2.80 -13.77 -14.87
C ARG A 188 1.77 -14.02 -13.79
N TYR A 189 1.45 -12.97 -13.03
CA TYR A 189 0.35 -12.98 -12.05
C TYR A 189 -0.19 -11.57 -11.79
N TRP A 190 -1.32 -11.50 -11.10
CA TRP A 190 -1.84 -10.30 -10.49
C TRP A 190 -1.55 -10.32 -8.99
N ALA A 191 -1.38 -9.16 -8.39
CA ALA A 191 -1.16 -9.03 -6.97
C ALA A 191 -1.99 -7.88 -6.38
N PHE A 192 -2.65 -8.15 -5.26
CA PHE A 192 -3.15 -7.11 -4.37
C PHE A 192 -2.05 -6.82 -3.36
N ARG A 193 -1.74 -5.54 -3.16
CA ARG A 193 -0.65 -5.08 -2.31
C ARG A 193 -1.18 -4.16 -1.21
N LEU A 194 -0.79 -4.44 0.02
CA LEU A 194 -1.14 -3.66 1.20
C LEU A 194 0.14 -3.34 1.98
N PRO A 195 0.81 -2.24 1.67
CA PRO A 195 1.95 -1.76 2.44
C PRO A 195 1.51 -1.02 3.70
N VAL A 196 2.35 -1.08 4.73
CA VAL A 196 2.32 -0.19 5.90
C VAL A 196 3.70 0.42 6.02
N SER A 197 3.83 1.71 5.76
CA SER A 197 5.13 2.38 5.68
C SER A 197 5.25 3.50 6.70
N LEU A 198 6.44 3.61 7.29
CA LEU A 198 6.86 4.80 7.99
C LEU A 198 7.37 5.80 6.95
N GLU A 199 6.75 6.97 6.89
CA GLU A 199 7.08 8.02 5.95
C GLU A 199 7.63 9.24 6.67
N TRP A 200 8.75 9.74 6.17
CA TRP A 200 9.27 11.05 6.49
C TRP A 200 9.09 11.98 5.31
N GLN A 201 8.54 13.17 5.55
CA GLN A 201 8.33 14.18 4.53
C GLN A 201 8.79 15.56 5.00
N THR A 202 9.27 16.36 4.07
CA THR A 202 9.65 17.74 4.30
C THR A 202 9.35 18.61 3.08
N LYS A 203 9.19 19.90 3.29
CA LYS A 203 9.09 20.86 2.20
C LYS A 203 10.50 21.24 1.75
N PHE A 204 10.81 20.97 0.49
CA PHE A 204 12.05 21.36 -0.15
C PHE A 204 11.76 22.26 -1.35
N GLY A 205 12.08 23.55 -1.25
CA GLY A 205 11.67 24.55 -2.23
C GLY A 205 10.13 24.66 -2.34
N SER A 206 9.60 24.56 -3.55
CA SER A 206 8.16 24.68 -3.82
C SER A 206 7.38 23.36 -3.66
N ARG A 207 8.06 22.23 -3.51
CA ARG A 207 7.45 20.88 -3.47
C ARG A 207 7.85 20.13 -2.21
N ARG A 208 7.16 19.03 -1.96
CA ARG A 208 7.51 18.11 -0.87
C ARG A 208 8.47 17.04 -1.36
N ALA A 209 9.48 16.75 -0.54
CA ALA A 209 10.32 15.58 -0.63
C ALA A 209 9.86 14.57 0.43
N PHE A 210 9.92 13.30 0.12
CA PHE A 210 9.56 12.24 1.05
C PHE A 210 10.46 11.02 0.87
N ILE A 211 10.58 10.25 1.96
CA ILE A 211 11.16 8.91 1.98
C ILE A 211 10.23 8.05 2.82
N ALA A 212 9.92 6.86 2.35
CA ALA A 212 9.09 5.92 3.07
C ALA A 212 9.66 4.51 2.99
N ALA A 213 9.51 3.75 4.07
CA ALA A 213 9.93 2.36 4.15
C ALA A 213 8.97 1.56 5.03
N GLY A 214 8.71 0.32 4.66
CA GLY A 214 7.87 -0.55 5.47
C GLY A 214 7.55 -1.90 4.84
N PRO A 215 6.97 -2.82 5.62
CA PRO A 215 6.49 -4.09 5.12
C PRO A 215 5.29 -3.90 4.18
N GLU A 216 5.20 -4.77 3.18
CA GLU A 216 4.09 -4.85 2.22
C GLU A 216 3.63 -6.30 2.15
N VAL A 217 2.35 -6.54 2.40
CA VAL A 217 1.71 -7.84 2.14
C VAL A 217 1.25 -7.87 0.69
N GLU A 218 1.57 -8.96 -0.01
CA GLU A 218 1.21 -9.19 -1.40
C GLU A 218 0.37 -10.45 -1.52
N TRP A 219 -0.87 -10.32 -1.96
CA TRP A 219 -1.74 -11.46 -2.30
C TRP A 219 -1.68 -11.72 -3.80
N ARG A 220 -1.13 -12.87 -4.19
CA ARG A 220 -0.89 -13.30 -5.56
C ARG A 220 -2.04 -14.12 -6.10
N VAL A 221 -2.54 -13.74 -7.27
CA VAL A 221 -3.66 -14.43 -7.92
C VAL A 221 -3.39 -14.68 -9.39
N GLY A 222 -3.88 -15.81 -9.89
CA GLY A 222 -3.81 -16.14 -11.30
C GLY A 222 -2.39 -16.33 -11.83
N VAL A 223 -1.52 -16.97 -11.05
CA VAL A 223 -0.15 -17.28 -11.47
C VAL A 223 -0.17 -18.28 -12.61
N LYS A 224 0.46 -17.93 -13.74
CA LYS A 224 0.50 -18.76 -14.96
C LYS A 224 1.87 -18.64 -15.61
N SER A 225 2.44 -19.81 -15.95
CA SER A 225 3.57 -19.93 -16.87
C SER A 225 3.05 -20.13 -18.28
N ARG A 226 3.58 -19.37 -19.22
CA ARG A 226 3.20 -19.43 -20.64
C ARG A 226 4.42 -19.38 -21.54
N ALA A 227 4.30 -20.02 -22.70
CA ALA A 227 5.25 -19.88 -23.78
C ALA A 227 4.52 -19.55 -25.10
N LYS A 228 5.27 -19.00 -26.06
CA LYS A 228 4.85 -18.83 -27.45
C LYS A 228 5.75 -19.71 -28.32
N TYR A 229 5.16 -20.66 -29.02
CA TYR A 229 5.76 -21.46 -30.07
C TYR A 229 4.71 -21.72 -31.16
N ASP A 230 5.13 -22.04 -32.37
CA ASP A 230 4.25 -22.16 -33.53
C ASP A 230 3.28 -20.97 -33.70
N ASP A 231 3.81 -19.79 -33.41
CA ASP A 231 3.04 -18.51 -33.40
C ASP A 231 1.83 -18.48 -32.49
N LYS A 232 1.59 -19.50 -31.69
CA LYS A 232 0.48 -19.58 -30.72
C LYS A 232 0.97 -19.44 -29.28
N LYS A 233 0.08 -18.95 -28.42
CA LYS A 233 0.36 -18.81 -26.97
C LYS A 233 -0.17 -20.03 -26.24
N HIS A 234 0.72 -20.79 -25.63
CA HIS A 234 0.40 -21.98 -24.84
C HIS A 234 0.56 -21.70 -23.36
N THR A 235 -0.25 -22.35 -22.53
CA THR A 235 -0.10 -22.32 -21.07
C THR A 235 0.68 -23.55 -20.66
N LEU A 236 1.92 -23.36 -20.18
CA LEU A 236 2.75 -24.46 -19.70
C LEU A 236 2.23 -25.00 -18.37
N SER A 237 1.89 -24.09 -17.44
CA SER A 237 1.26 -24.46 -16.18
C SER A 237 0.44 -23.30 -15.58
N SER A 238 -0.70 -23.65 -14.98
CA SER A 238 -1.54 -22.75 -14.17
C SER A 238 -1.65 -23.20 -12.73
N LYS A 239 -1.03 -24.31 -12.35
CA LYS A 239 -1.07 -24.93 -11.02
C LYS A 239 0.33 -25.02 -10.40
N LEU A 240 1.12 -23.96 -10.53
CA LEU A 240 2.43 -23.85 -9.90
C LEU A 240 2.27 -23.77 -8.38
N ASN A 241 3.24 -24.33 -7.64
CA ASN A 241 3.27 -24.30 -6.19
C ASN A 241 3.76 -22.94 -5.69
N THR A 242 2.97 -21.89 -5.88
CA THR A 242 3.31 -20.54 -5.46
C THR A 242 2.67 -20.20 -4.13
N HIS A 243 3.38 -19.49 -3.27
CA HIS A 243 2.78 -18.91 -2.08
C HIS A 243 1.73 -17.87 -2.48
N PRO A 244 0.47 -18.04 -2.09
CA PRO A 244 -0.56 -17.05 -2.39
C PRO A 244 -0.36 -15.73 -1.66
N LEU A 245 0.24 -15.77 -0.47
CA LEU A 245 0.61 -14.59 0.32
C LEU A 245 2.12 -14.46 0.35
N GLY A 246 2.61 -13.30 -0.04
CA GLY A 246 4.01 -12.89 0.07
C GLY A 246 4.16 -11.69 0.99
N MET A 247 5.37 -11.51 1.51
CA MET A 247 5.78 -10.34 2.25
C MET A 247 6.97 -9.70 1.56
N ASN A 248 6.90 -8.39 1.35
CA ASN A 248 7.96 -7.59 0.76
C ASN A 248 8.41 -6.49 1.73
N LEU A 249 9.62 -5.99 1.54
CA LEU A 249 10.04 -4.67 2.02
C LEU A 249 9.83 -3.68 0.87
N LEU A 250 9.04 -2.64 1.12
CA LEU A 250 8.84 -1.52 0.21
C LEU A 250 9.71 -0.35 0.66
N LEU A 251 10.47 0.21 -0.28
CA LEU A 251 11.22 1.46 -0.13
C LEU A 251 10.72 2.46 -1.17
N GLN A 252 10.51 3.70 -0.76
CA GLN A 252 10.06 4.77 -1.64
C GLN A 252 10.79 6.07 -1.33
N ALA A 253 11.06 6.84 -2.36
CA ALA A 253 11.59 8.20 -2.23
C ALA A 253 11.09 9.05 -3.39
N GLY A 254 10.76 10.32 -3.14
CA GLY A 254 10.27 11.16 -4.22
C GLY A 254 10.30 12.64 -3.92
N TYR A 255 10.06 13.41 -4.98
CA TYR A 255 9.97 14.85 -4.95
C TYR A 255 8.82 15.34 -5.83
N GLY A 256 7.87 16.03 -5.22
CA GLY A 256 6.66 16.49 -5.91
C GLY A 256 5.80 15.33 -6.40
N CYS A 257 5.60 15.22 -7.70
CA CYS A 257 4.74 14.19 -8.30
C CYS A 257 5.49 12.97 -8.83
N LEU A 258 6.82 12.95 -8.76
CA LEU A 258 7.65 11.85 -9.24
C LEU A 258 8.42 11.22 -8.10
N GLY A 259 8.56 9.91 -8.14
CA GLY A 259 9.39 9.19 -7.19
C GLY A 259 9.79 7.81 -7.67
N PHE A 260 10.71 7.24 -6.92
CA PHE A 260 11.23 5.90 -7.11
C PHE A 260 10.61 4.96 -6.07
N ASN A 261 10.45 3.72 -6.44
CA ASN A 261 10.08 2.65 -5.54
C ASN A 261 10.96 1.44 -5.79
N ALA A 262 11.31 0.73 -4.70
CA ALA A 262 12.00 -0.54 -4.75
C ALA A 262 11.27 -1.53 -3.83
N ARG A 263 11.13 -2.78 -4.27
CA ARG A 263 10.54 -3.86 -3.51
C ARG A 263 11.48 -5.04 -3.48
N PHE A 264 11.61 -5.62 -2.31
CA PHE A 264 12.41 -6.83 -2.09
C PHE A 264 11.56 -7.83 -1.33
N ALA A 265 11.31 -8.99 -1.94
CA ALA A 265 10.56 -10.05 -1.28
C ALA A 265 11.33 -10.59 -0.07
N LEU A 266 10.65 -10.67 1.06
CA LEU A 266 11.12 -11.30 2.30
C LEU A 266 10.74 -12.79 2.33
N THR A 267 9.79 -13.20 1.48
CA THR A 267 9.32 -14.58 1.34
C THR A 267 9.52 -15.05 -0.09
N SER A 268 9.89 -16.33 -0.26
CA SER A 268 10.01 -16.92 -1.58
C SER A 268 8.69 -16.89 -2.36
N LEU A 269 8.81 -16.86 -3.70
CA LEU A 269 7.65 -16.92 -4.60
C LEU A 269 6.97 -18.29 -4.55
N PHE A 270 7.76 -19.37 -4.43
CA PHE A 270 7.26 -20.73 -4.40
C PHE A 270 7.28 -21.31 -2.98
N GLU A 271 6.42 -22.31 -2.75
CA GLU A 271 6.35 -23.04 -1.49
C GLU A 271 7.68 -23.80 -1.24
N LYS A 272 8.08 -23.83 0.03
CA LYS A 272 9.30 -24.53 0.45
C LYS A 272 9.23 -26.00 0.06
N ASN A 273 10.33 -26.51 -0.52
CA ASN A 273 10.46 -27.88 -1.01
C ASN A 273 9.51 -28.28 -2.16
N LYS A 274 8.75 -27.34 -2.73
CA LYS A 274 7.84 -27.58 -3.86
C LYS A 274 8.15 -26.71 -5.06
N GLY A 275 9.26 -25.99 -5.04
CA GLY A 275 9.72 -25.15 -6.14
C GLY A 275 11.08 -24.51 -5.84
N PRO A 276 11.65 -23.80 -6.82
CA PRO A 276 12.91 -23.10 -6.64
C PRO A 276 12.75 -21.94 -5.67
N GLU A 277 13.70 -21.72 -4.78
CA GLU A 277 13.73 -20.56 -3.91
C GLU A 277 14.07 -19.31 -4.73
N LEU A 278 13.07 -18.51 -5.01
CA LEU A 278 13.16 -17.29 -5.80
C LEU A 278 12.47 -16.14 -5.06
N TYR A 279 13.20 -15.05 -4.93
CA TYR A 279 12.74 -13.85 -4.23
C TYR A 279 12.49 -12.72 -5.24
N PRO A 280 11.22 -12.35 -5.48
CA PRO A 280 10.86 -11.19 -6.29
C PRO A 280 11.56 -9.92 -5.83
N ALA A 281 12.18 -9.20 -6.76
CA ALA A 281 12.72 -7.87 -6.53
C ALA A 281 12.31 -6.95 -7.67
N SER A 282 11.95 -5.71 -7.37
CA SER A 282 11.58 -4.72 -8.39
C SER A 282 12.11 -3.34 -8.05
N ILE A 283 12.40 -2.58 -9.10
CA ILE A 283 12.78 -1.17 -9.03
C ILE A 283 11.97 -0.42 -10.08
N GLY A 284 11.37 0.68 -9.71
CA GLY A 284 10.49 1.41 -10.60
C GLY A 284 10.36 2.89 -10.28
N ILE A 285 9.60 3.55 -11.13
CA ILE A 285 9.20 4.94 -10.99
C ILE A 285 7.69 5.01 -10.86
N GLY A 286 7.21 6.03 -10.18
CA GLY A 286 5.79 6.24 -9.98
C GLY A 286 5.39 7.70 -10.05
N TRP A 287 4.13 7.91 -10.43
CA TRP A 287 3.48 9.20 -10.37
C TRP A 287 2.74 9.31 -9.04
N TYR A 288 3.21 10.19 -8.18
CA TYR A 288 2.68 10.48 -6.86
C TYR A 288 1.68 11.64 -6.94
N TRP A 289 0.57 11.47 -6.26
CA TRP A 289 -0.55 12.43 -6.33
C TRP A 289 -0.85 13.02 -4.96
#